data_cfde6f01cbc46c75b9222d2e9b8f4e14
#
_entry.id   cfde6f01cbc46c75b9222d2e9b8f4e14
#
_cell.length_a   1.000
_cell.length_b   1.000
_cell.length_c   1.000
_cell.angle_alpha   90.00
_cell.angle_beta   90.00
_cell.angle_gamma   90.00
#
_symmetry.space_group_name_H-M   'P 1'
#
loop_
_entity.id
_entity.type
_entity.pdbx_description
1 polymer ?
#
loop_
_entity_poly.entity_id
_entity_poly.type
_entity_poly.pdbx_seq_one_letter_code
_entity_poly.pdbx_strand_id
1 'polypeptide(L)'
;MFTSRDLGQFLYSLFNILEVIGIVAAIVIAIIASVVCYHLKPQWMQKHRWLVPVPALIVLFVFLVIPYFLQKERDAQRQQELQQARAERAAWRKQYYEPAKARFDQLCQNAGEKIYRTADNVDGILLLKVRGDDEKYQDSFYNPLKDQMWEDAAVESESKQEGYIEEFLLRSNLSFPRYIYADVLQKDNSIIRYSIYKVNQEWVEDKQLNPHPRARYAVTYENDISWENRKHWIAGTTIKIIDTKTNELMAEKTMYAFVPELGYSKFEQNPNPWGRGMRCPMESEFKQRAVTFAIKVLIPSNLSRRLQND
;
A
#
# COMPACT_ATOMS: atom_id res chain seq x y z
N MET A 1 -11.57 20.14 -15.44
CA MET A 1 -10.30 19.42 -15.54
C MET A 1 -10.55 18.22 -16.47
N PHE A 2 -10.03 18.24 -17.69
CA PHE A 2 -10.21 17.13 -18.63
C PHE A 2 -9.49 15.90 -18.11
N THR A 3 -10.19 14.77 -17.96
CA THR A 3 -9.57 13.51 -17.56
C THR A 3 -8.95 12.78 -18.76
N SER A 4 -8.00 11.88 -18.51
CA SER A 4 -7.42 11.02 -19.56
C SER A 4 -8.47 10.19 -20.32
N ARG A 5 -9.61 9.94 -19.68
CA ARG A 5 -10.77 9.23 -20.24
C ARG A 5 -11.53 10.08 -21.25
N ASP A 6 -11.68 11.38 -20.97
CA ASP A 6 -12.35 12.33 -21.86
C ASP A 6 -11.53 12.55 -23.15
N LEU A 7 -10.20 12.60 -23.00
CA LEU A 7 -9.27 12.69 -24.14
C LEU A 7 -9.34 11.42 -25.01
N GLY A 8 -9.42 10.24 -24.40
CA GLY A 8 -9.56 8.97 -25.11
C GLY A 8 -10.87 8.89 -25.92
N GLN A 9 -11.99 9.33 -25.34
CA GLN A 9 -13.29 9.38 -26.04
C GLN A 9 -13.29 10.42 -27.17
N PHE A 10 -12.68 11.57 -26.95
CA PHE A 10 -12.55 12.60 -27.97
C PHE A 10 -11.73 12.11 -29.16
N LEU A 11 -10.57 11.51 -28.93
CA LEU A 11 -9.73 10.94 -29.98
C LEU A 11 -10.45 9.83 -30.75
N TYR A 12 -11.19 8.96 -30.04
CA TYR A 12 -11.98 7.90 -30.67
C TYR A 12 -13.08 8.47 -31.59
N SER A 13 -13.81 9.51 -31.15
CA SER A 13 -14.82 10.16 -31.95
C SER A 13 -14.22 10.89 -33.19
N LEU A 14 -13.06 11.49 -33.04
CA LEU A 14 -12.32 12.16 -34.09
C LEU A 14 -11.83 11.16 -35.15
N PHE A 15 -11.37 9.98 -34.73
CA PHE A 15 -10.99 8.89 -35.65
C PHE A 15 -12.18 8.37 -36.46
N ASN A 16 -13.35 8.17 -35.82
CA ASN A 16 -14.56 7.75 -36.51
C ASN A 16 -15.03 8.79 -37.55
N ILE A 17 -14.93 10.09 -37.24
CA ILE A 17 -15.25 11.17 -38.16
C ILE A 17 -14.30 11.16 -39.37
N LEU A 18 -13.00 11.00 -39.16
CA LEU A 18 -12.01 10.92 -40.23
C LEU A 18 -12.23 9.70 -41.12
N GLU A 19 -12.64 8.57 -40.56
CA GLU A 19 -12.97 7.35 -41.30
C GLU A 19 -14.20 7.58 -42.22
N VAL A 20 -15.25 8.19 -41.69
CA VAL A 20 -16.45 8.55 -42.46
C VAL A 20 -16.10 9.53 -43.60
N ILE A 21 -15.28 10.54 -43.31
CA ILE A 21 -14.81 11.50 -44.36
C ILE A 21 -14.01 10.77 -45.43
N GLY A 22 -13.13 9.83 -45.04
CA GLY A 22 -12.35 9.01 -45.96
C GLY A 22 -13.24 8.17 -46.89
N ILE A 23 -14.29 7.56 -46.37
CA ILE A 23 -15.27 6.76 -47.13
C ILE A 23 -16.03 7.67 -48.13
N VAL A 24 -16.51 8.82 -47.66
CA VAL A 24 -17.23 9.77 -48.52
C VAL A 24 -16.32 10.29 -49.65
N ALA A 25 -15.08 10.65 -49.34
CA ALA A 25 -14.09 11.07 -50.32
C ALA A 25 -13.82 9.97 -51.38
N ALA A 26 -13.67 8.72 -50.93
CA ALA A 26 -13.48 7.59 -51.84
C ALA A 26 -14.66 7.38 -52.79
N ILE A 27 -15.89 7.52 -52.30
CA ILE A 27 -17.11 7.44 -53.12
C ILE A 27 -17.14 8.57 -54.15
N VAL A 28 -16.83 9.80 -53.73
CA VAL A 28 -16.80 10.97 -54.64
C VAL A 28 -15.72 10.80 -55.72
N ILE A 29 -14.53 10.35 -55.37
CA ILE A 29 -13.44 10.07 -56.30
C ILE A 29 -13.86 8.96 -57.30
N ALA A 30 -14.52 7.90 -56.84
CA ALA A 30 -15.02 6.81 -57.67
C ALA A 30 -16.06 7.31 -58.69
N ILE A 31 -16.97 8.20 -58.28
CA ILE A 31 -17.97 8.82 -59.16
C ILE A 31 -17.27 9.72 -60.19
N ILE A 32 -16.35 10.59 -59.76
CA ILE A 32 -15.61 11.46 -60.67
C ILE A 32 -14.83 10.64 -61.69
N ALA A 33 -14.09 9.61 -61.24
CA ALA A 33 -13.36 8.72 -62.16
C ALA A 33 -14.26 8.04 -63.15
N SER A 34 -15.45 7.59 -62.76
CA SER A 34 -16.44 6.98 -63.65
C SER A 34 -16.99 7.98 -64.68
N VAL A 35 -17.26 9.21 -64.23
CA VAL A 35 -17.74 10.29 -65.14
C VAL A 35 -16.66 10.71 -66.16
N VAL A 36 -15.42 10.85 -65.72
CA VAL A 36 -14.26 11.18 -66.53
C VAL A 36 -14.03 10.07 -67.53
N CYS A 37 -14.04 8.80 -67.12
CA CYS A 37 -13.94 7.66 -68.03
C CYS A 37 -15.11 7.63 -69.09
N TYR A 38 -16.31 8.02 -68.66
CA TYR A 38 -17.48 8.11 -69.55
C TYR A 38 -17.35 9.23 -70.57
N HIS A 39 -16.81 10.39 -70.23
CA HIS A 39 -16.66 11.55 -71.11
C HIS A 39 -15.46 11.48 -72.07
N LEU A 40 -14.31 10.93 -71.59
CA LEU A 40 -13.10 10.85 -72.43
C LEU A 40 -13.18 9.81 -73.54
N LYS A 41 -14.13 8.85 -73.51
CA LYS A 41 -14.44 7.82 -74.48
C LYS A 41 -13.31 7.50 -75.48
N PRO A 42 -12.25 6.80 -75.12
CA PRO A 42 -11.31 6.23 -76.04
C PRO A 42 -12.10 5.29 -76.98
N GLN A 43 -11.82 5.32 -78.32
CA GLN A 43 -12.59 4.54 -79.31
C GLN A 43 -12.67 3.05 -78.98
N TRP A 44 -11.66 2.49 -78.33
CA TRP A 44 -11.66 1.10 -77.87
C TRP A 44 -12.64 0.84 -76.70
N MET A 45 -12.93 1.82 -75.83
CA MET A 45 -13.89 1.70 -74.71
C MET A 45 -15.34 1.68 -75.14
N GLN A 46 -15.65 2.22 -76.35
CA GLN A 46 -16.99 2.12 -76.96
C GLN A 46 -17.37 0.68 -77.26
N LYS A 47 -16.36 -0.18 -77.53
CA LYS A 47 -16.53 -1.60 -77.82
C LYS A 47 -16.68 -2.44 -76.55
N HIS A 48 -16.23 -1.91 -75.39
CA HIS A 48 -16.19 -2.63 -74.08
C HIS A 48 -16.85 -1.80 -72.99
N ARG A 49 -18.13 -1.40 -73.14
CA ARG A 49 -18.88 -0.59 -72.15
C ARG A 49 -18.89 -1.15 -70.75
N TRP A 50 -18.69 -2.46 -70.53
CA TRP A 50 -18.64 -3.14 -69.28
C TRP A 50 -17.37 -2.77 -68.46
N LEU A 51 -16.32 -2.19 -69.05
CA LEU A 51 -15.12 -1.73 -68.39
C LEU A 51 -15.25 -0.38 -67.62
N VAL A 52 -16.32 0.37 -67.95
CA VAL A 52 -16.55 1.70 -67.36
C VAL A 52 -16.64 1.67 -65.81
N PRO A 53 -17.26 0.69 -65.16
CA PRO A 53 -17.31 0.62 -63.70
C PRO A 53 -16.02 0.12 -63.05
N VAL A 54 -15.04 -0.43 -63.78
CA VAL A 54 -13.84 -1.03 -63.23
C VAL A 54 -13.01 -0.08 -62.32
N PRO A 55 -12.74 1.19 -62.72
CA PRO A 55 -12.02 2.12 -61.86
C PRO A 55 -12.75 2.38 -60.53
N ALA A 56 -14.08 2.51 -60.57
CA ALA A 56 -14.89 2.70 -59.37
C ALA A 56 -14.83 1.49 -58.42
N LEU A 57 -14.89 0.29 -58.98
CA LEU A 57 -14.75 -0.95 -58.20
C LEU A 57 -13.37 -1.09 -57.58
N ILE A 58 -12.30 -0.71 -58.24
CA ILE A 58 -10.94 -0.70 -57.72
C ILE A 58 -10.84 0.27 -56.53
N VAL A 59 -11.37 1.49 -56.70
CA VAL A 59 -11.36 2.49 -55.61
C VAL A 59 -12.14 1.98 -54.39
N LEU A 60 -13.33 1.44 -54.60
CA LEU A 60 -14.13 0.87 -53.52
C LEU A 60 -13.40 -0.29 -52.83
N PHE A 61 -12.75 -1.18 -53.60
CA PHE A 61 -11.98 -2.28 -53.04
C PHE A 61 -10.82 -1.79 -52.16
N VAL A 62 -10.04 -0.82 -52.64
CA VAL A 62 -8.89 -0.27 -51.91
C VAL A 62 -9.32 0.45 -50.64
N PHE A 63 -10.40 1.25 -50.70
CA PHE A 63 -10.80 2.11 -49.59
C PHE A 63 -11.79 1.47 -48.59
N LEU A 64 -12.52 0.43 -48.98
CA LEU A 64 -13.49 -0.22 -48.12
C LEU A 64 -13.10 -1.66 -47.72
N VAL A 65 -12.67 -2.45 -48.69
CA VAL A 65 -12.42 -3.88 -48.45
C VAL A 65 -11.08 -4.12 -47.77
N ILE A 66 -10.02 -3.48 -48.25
CA ILE A 66 -8.69 -3.65 -47.68
C ILE A 66 -8.66 -3.17 -46.21
N PRO A 67 -9.12 -1.95 -45.87
CA PRO A 67 -9.13 -1.50 -44.45
C PRO A 67 -9.97 -2.40 -43.55
N TYR A 68 -11.13 -2.90 -44.04
CA TYR A 68 -11.95 -3.83 -43.27
C TYR A 68 -11.20 -5.10 -42.92
N PHE A 69 -10.48 -5.72 -43.84
CA PHE A 69 -9.69 -6.92 -43.55
C PHE A 69 -8.50 -6.62 -42.65
N LEU A 70 -7.80 -5.51 -42.84
CA LEU A 70 -6.68 -5.10 -41.96
C LEU A 70 -7.15 -4.78 -40.54
N GLN A 71 -8.35 -4.20 -40.40
CA GLN A 71 -8.94 -3.95 -39.09
C GLN A 71 -9.32 -5.25 -38.40
N LYS A 72 -9.94 -6.18 -39.13
CA LYS A 72 -10.30 -7.51 -38.61
C LYS A 72 -9.08 -8.30 -38.13
N GLU A 73 -7.98 -8.25 -38.88
CA GLU A 73 -6.71 -8.88 -38.44
C GLU A 73 -6.13 -8.22 -37.20
N ARG A 74 -6.11 -6.89 -37.14
CA ARG A 74 -5.66 -6.16 -35.94
C ARG A 74 -6.51 -6.47 -34.72
N ASP A 75 -7.82 -6.55 -34.88
CA ASP A 75 -8.72 -6.91 -33.80
C ASP A 75 -8.50 -8.36 -33.32
N ALA A 76 -8.26 -9.28 -34.23
CA ALA A 76 -7.92 -10.67 -33.90
C ALA A 76 -6.57 -10.75 -33.13
N GLN A 77 -5.54 -10.03 -33.60
CA GLN A 77 -4.25 -9.94 -32.91
C GLN A 77 -4.40 -9.36 -31.50
N ARG A 78 -5.13 -8.25 -31.35
CA ARG A 78 -5.42 -7.64 -30.06
C ARG A 78 -6.14 -8.59 -29.12
N GLN A 79 -7.09 -9.37 -29.61
CA GLN A 79 -7.79 -10.39 -28.81
C GLN A 79 -6.85 -11.49 -28.35
N GLN A 80 -5.93 -11.94 -29.18
CA GLN A 80 -4.92 -12.93 -28.83
C GLN A 80 -3.96 -12.39 -27.76
N GLU A 81 -3.45 -11.17 -27.93
CA GLU A 81 -2.59 -10.50 -26.92
C GLU A 81 -3.29 -10.37 -25.56
N LEU A 82 -4.59 -9.97 -25.57
CA LEU A 82 -5.37 -9.88 -24.34
C LEU A 82 -5.57 -11.26 -23.67
N GLN A 83 -5.78 -12.31 -24.46
CA GLN A 83 -5.91 -13.67 -23.94
C GLN A 83 -4.59 -14.16 -23.35
N GLN A 84 -3.47 -13.92 -24.03
CA GLN A 84 -2.14 -14.26 -23.53
C GLN A 84 -1.84 -13.52 -22.21
N ALA A 85 -2.05 -12.20 -22.18
CA ALA A 85 -1.84 -11.40 -20.97
C ALA A 85 -2.73 -11.85 -19.79
N ARG A 86 -3.96 -12.31 -20.06
CA ARG A 86 -4.84 -12.90 -19.03
C ARG A 86 -4.32 -14.25 -18.54
N ALA A 87 -3.86 -15.10 -19.45
CA ALA A 87 -3.29 -16.40 -19.11
C ALA A 87 -2.02 -16.27 -18.28
N GLU A 88 -1.10 -15.38 -18.68
CA GLU A 88 0.12 -15.06 -17.94
C GLU A 88 -0.18 -14.53 -16.52
N ARG A 89 -1.13 -13.60 -16.42
CA ARG A 89 -1.59 -13.08 -15.12
C ARG A 89 -2.21 -14.15 -14.25
N ALA A 90 -3.00 -15.05 -14.83
CA ALA A 90 -3.59 -16.17 -14.10
C ALA A 90 -2.52 -17.16 -13.61
N ALA A 91 -1.54 -17.48 -14.45
CA ALA A 91 -0.41 -18.33 -14.08
C ALA A 91 0.42 -17.71 -12.95
N TRP A 92 0.80 -16.42 -13.08
CA TRP A 92 1.50 -15.68 -12.03
C TRP A 92 0.70 -15.68 -10.71
N ARG A 93 -0.61 -15.42 -10.78
CA ARG A 93 -1.48 -15.41 -9.61
C ARG A 93 -1.46 -16.77 -8.90
N LYS A 94 -1.63 -17.85 -9.64
CA LYS A 94 -1.63 -19.22 -9.09
C LYS A 94 -0.27 -19.60 -8.49
N GLN A 95 0.82 -19.20 -9.14
CA GLN A 95 2.18 -19.58 -8.73
C GLN A 95 2.67 -18.78 -7.52
N TYR A 96 2.38 -17.49 -7.44
CA TYR A 96 2.98 -16.59 -6.44
C TYR A 96 1.96 -16.00 -5.48
N TYR A 97 0.87 -15.43 -5.99
CA TYR A 97 -0.10 -14.72 -5.16
C TYR A 97 -0.92 -15.65 -4.26
N GLU A 98 -1.46 -16.74 -4.80
CA GLU A 98 -2.33 -17.63 -4.02
C GLU A 98 -1.62 -18.28 -2.83
N PRO A 99 -0.37 -18.80 -2.97
CA PRO A 99 0.38 -19.30 -1.83
C PRO A 99 0.68 -18.22 -0.78
N ALA A 100 1.06 -17.01 -1.23
CA ALA A 100 1.33 -15.89 -0.34
C ALA A 100 0.07 -15.46 0.42
N LYS A 101 -1.06 -15.35 -0.27
CA LYS A 101 -2.34 -15.00 0.33
C LYS A 101 -2.82 -16.07 1.32
N ALA A 102 -2.68 -17.35 0.97
CA ALA A 102 -3.03 -18.45 1.87
C ALA A 102 -2.18 -18.42 3.15
N ARG A 103 -0.88 -18.15 3.02
CA ARG A 103 0.01 -17.96 4.17
C ARG A 103 -0.43 -16.79 5.04
N PHE A 104 -0.73 -15.64 4.43
CA PHE A 104 -1.23 -14.47 5.16
C PHE A 104 -2.53 -14.79 5.89
N ASP A 105 -3.50 -15.45 5.23
CA ASP A 105 -4.77 -15.82 5.85
C ASP A 105 -4.59 -16.77 7.04
N GLN A 106 -3.65 -17.71 6.95
CA GLN A 106 -3.29 -18.60 8.05
C GLN A 106 -2.73 -17.82 9.25
N LEU A 107 -1.81 -16.87 9.01
CA LEU A 107 -1.25 -16.03 10.07
C LEU A 107 -2.33 -15.15 10.72
N CYS A 108 -3.25 -14.62 9.93
CA CYS A 108 -4.34 -13.78 10.40
C CYS A 108 -5.31 -14.51 11.33
N GLN A 109 -5.45 -15.83 11.25
CA GLN A 109 -6.28 -16.60 12.17
C GLN A 109 -5.79 -16.51 13.62
N ASN A 110 -4.49 -16.29 13.81
CA ASN A 110 -3.86 -16.16 15.14
C ASN A 110 -3.49 -14.72 15.49
N ALA A 111 -3.80 -13.76 14.61
CA ALA A 111 -3.58 -12.34 14.85
C ALA A 111 -4.63 -11.76 15.82
N GLY A 112 -4.28 -10.61 16.41
CA GLY A 112 -5.16 -9.90 17.32
C GLY A 112 -4.62 -9.85 18.74
N GLU A 113 -5.50 -9.44 19.64
CA GLU A 113 -5.19 -9.23 21.06
C GLU A 113 -5.50 -10.47 21.88
N LYS A 114 -4.56 -10.86 22.76
CA LYS A 114 -4.75 -11.86 23.81
C LYS A 114 -4.36 -11.22 25.14
N ILE A 115 -5.32 -11.01 26.00
CA ILE A 115 -5.13 -10.40 27.33
C ILE A 115 -5.38 -11.46 28.37
N TYR A 116 -4.32 -11.83 29.10
CA TYR A 116 -4.36 -12.84 30.16
C TYR A 116 -4.62 -12.20 31.51
N ARG A 117 -4.06 -10.98 31.70
CA ARG A 117 -4.18 -10.22 32.94
C ARG A 117 -4.06 -8.73 32.67
N THR A 118 -4.75 -7.93 33.46
CA THR A 118 -4.63 -6.46 33.48
C THR A 118 -4.04 -5.98 34.81
N ALA A 119 -3.62 -4.73 34.83
CA ALA A 119 -3.20 -4.04 36.07
C ALA A 119 -3.79 -2.63 36.08
N ASP A 120 -4.32 -2.25 37.24
CA ASP A 120 -4.90 -0.94 37.50
C ASP A 120 -3.91 -0.03 38.24
N ASN A 121 -4.17 1.28 38.18
CA ASN A 121 -3.39 2.31 38.89
C ASN A 121 -1.90 2.25 38.56
N VAL A 122 -1.58 2.12 37.28
CA VAL A 122 -0.20 2.06 36.79
C VAL A 122 0.33 3.48 36.59
N ASP A 123 1.33 3.90 37.34
CA ASP A 123 1.93 5.23 37.22
C ASP A 123 2.93 5.31 36.08
N GLY A 124 3.69 4.23 35.85
CA GLY A 124 4.73 4.20 34.80
C GLY A 124 4.96 2.83 34.23
N ILE A 125 5.61 2.81 33.07
CA ILE A 125 5.94 1.61 32.32
C ILE A 125 7.43 1.51 32.04
N LEU A 126 7.91 0.29 31.71
CA LEU A 126 9.26 0.03 31.24
C LEU A 126 9.23 -0.31 29.75
N LEU A 127 9.83 0.51 28.92
CA LEU A 127 10.02 0.24 27.50
C LEU A 127 11.33 -0.56 27.34
N LEU A 128 11.22 -1.85 27.00
CA LEU A 128 12.39 -2.71 26.75
C LEU A 128 12.99 -2.45 25.35
N LYS A 129 12.20 -1.92 24.43
CA LYS A 129 12.61 -1.49 23.10
C LYS A 129 11.85 -0.23 22.71
N VAL A 130 12.54 0.68 22.01
CA VAL A 130 11.98 1.88 21.43
C VAL A 130 12.03 1.74 19.91
N ARG A 131 10.95 2.06 19.23
CA ARG A 131 10.91 1.95 17.76
C ARG A 131 11.83 2.98 17.12
N GLY A 132 12.59 2.52 16.13
CA GLY A 132 13.46 3.39 15.35
C GLY A 132 14.79 3.74 16.01
N ASP A 133 15.20 3.01 17.03
CA ASP A 133 16.44 3.26 17.79
C ASP A 133 17.70 2.61 17.15
N ASP A 134 17.56 1.93 16.03
CA ASP A 134 18.67 1.28 15.37
C ASP A 134 19.41 2.21 14.39
N GLU A 135 20.69 2.48 14.66
CA GLU A 135 21.61 3.25 13.79
C GLU A 135 21.77 2.67 12.36
N LYS A 136 21.27 1.44 12.15
CA LYS A 136 21.32 0.74 10.86
C LYS A 136 20.31 1.25 9.81
N TYR A 137 19.46 2.18 10.16
CA TYR A 137 18.36 2.67 9.32
C TYR A 137 18.78 3.44 8.06
N GLN A 138 19.97 4.01 8.04
CA GLN A 138 20.40 4.86 6.91
C GLN A 138 20.66 4.11 5.60
N ASP A 139 20.94 2.80 5.65
CA ASP A 139 21.27 1.98 4.46
C ASP A 139 20.09 1.18 3.88
N SER A 140 18.91 1.24 4.50
CA SER A 140 17.79 0.35 4.15
C SER A 140 17.01 0.76 2.90
N PHE A 141 17.15 1.99 2.44
CA PHE A 141 16.37 2.53 1.30
C PHE A 141 16.58 1.78 -0.02
N TYR A 142 17.69 1.05 -0.16
CA TYR A 142 18.09 0.43 -1.42
C TYR A 142 17.97 -1.10 -1.48
N ASN A 143 17.64 -1.78 -0.38
CA ASN A 143 17.47 -3.22 -0.39
C ASN A 143 16.21 -3.67 0.37
N PRO A 144 15.11 -3.97 -0.34
CA PRO A 144 13.82 -4.31 0.25
C PRO A 144 13.82 -5.64 1.02
N LEU A 145 14.83 -6.48 0.81
CA LEU A 145 14.97 -7.76 1.50
C LEU A 145 15.89 -7.67 2.74
N LYS A 146 16.46 -6.50 3.02
CA LYS A 146 17.19 -6.29 4.28
C LYS A 146 16.20 -6.19 5.44
N ASP A 147 16.61 -6.68 6.58
CA ASP A 147 15.82 -6.78 7.80
C ASP A 147 15.19 -5.46 8.25
N GLN A 148 15.89 -4.38 8.04
CA GLN A 148 15.50 -3.03 8.44
C GLN A 148 14.16 -2.56 7.88
N MET A 149 13.85 -2.84 6.61
CA MET A 149 12.56 -2.45 6.03
C MET A 149 11.38 -3.18 6.69
N TRP A 150 11.63 -4.37 7.23
CA TRP A 150 10.62 -5.18 7.90
C TRP A 150 10.54 -4.88 9.40
N GLU A 151 11.63 -4.42 10.00
CA GLU A 151 11.67 -4.00 11.40
C GLU A 151 11.10 -2.61 11.61
N ASP A 152 11.28 -1.73 10.61
CA ASP A 152 10.89 -0.33 10.67
C ASP A 152 9.40 -0.09 10.74
N ALA A 153 8.64 -1.09 10.47
CA ALA A 153 7.34 -0.85 9.96
C ALA A 153 6.24 -1.54 10.73
N ALA A 154 6.37 -1.65 12.01
CA ALA A 154 5.28 -2.28 12.72
C ALA A 154 3.96 -1.52 12.57
N VAL A 155 4.01 -0.21 12.51
CA VAL A 155 2.85 0.61 12.20
C VAL A 155 3.34 1.93 11.61
N GLU A 156 2.93 2.28 10.41
CA GLU A 156 3.31 3.54 9.76
C GLU A 156 2.91 4.78 10.57
N SER A 157 1.84 4.65 11.36
CA SER A 157 1.32 5.71 12.25
C SER A 157 2.01 5.78 13.61
N GLU A 158 2.93 4.87 13.92
CA GLU A 158 3.63 4.87 15.20
C GLU A 158 4.84 5.79 15.13
N SER A 159 4.97 6.68 16.11
CA SER A 159 6.14 7.56 16.23
C SER A 159 7.41 6.74 16.49
N LYS A 160 8.58 7.32 16.18
CA LYS A 160 9.88 6.69 16.35
C LYS A 160 10.73 7.46 17.34
N GLN A 161 11.71 6.80 17.93
CA GLN A 161 12.65 7.37 18.89
C GLN A 161 11.97 8.10 20.06
N GLU A 162 12.33 9.35 20.34
CA GLU A 162 11.72 10.13 21.43
C GLU A 162 10.21 10.27 21.28
N GLY A 163 9.70 10.46 20.06
CA GLY A 163 8.27 10.51 19.81
C GLY A 163 7.53 9.23 20.20
N TYR A 164 8.15 8.06 20.06
CA TYR A 164 7.56 6.80 20.54
C TYR A 164 7.43 6.78 22.06
N ILE A 165 8.45 7.29 22.79
CA ILE A 165 8.42 7.42 24.24
C ILE A 165 7.33 8.39 24.67
N GLU A 166 7.26 9.56 24.02
CA GLU A 166 6.28 10.60 24.31
C GLU A 166 4.82 10.13 24.11
N GLU A 167 4.56 9.20 23.22
CA GLU A 167 3.21 8.64 23.06
C GLU A 167 2.68 7.96 24.32
N PHE A 168 3.55 7.43 25.15
CA PHE A 168 3.17 6.81 26.44
C PHE A 168 3.02 7.83 27.58
N LEU A 169 3.55 9.05 27.41
CA LEU A 169 3.58 10.07 28.46
C LEU A 169 2.42 11.05 28.33
N LEU A 170 2.14 11.74 29.43
CA LEU A 170 1.15 12.80 29.51
C LEU A 170 1.56 14.01 28.66
N ARG A 171 1.03 14.16 27.47
CA ARG A 171 1.14 15.38 26.69
C ARG A 171 -0.23 15.99 26.37
N SER A 172 -0.34 17.27 26.51
CA SER A 172 -1.46 18.13 26.82
C SER A 172 -2.76 18.05 26.07
N ASN A 173 -2.91 17.39 24.96
CA ASN A 173 -4.11 17.57 24.11
C ASN A 173 -4.84 16.28 23.75
N LEU A 174 -4.47 15.16 24.36
CA LEU A 174 -5.11 13.89 24.07
C LEU A 174 -6.09 13.53 25.20
N SER A 175 -7.32 13.24 24.80
CA SER A 175 -8.43 12.85 25.70
C SER A 175 -8.23 11.51 26.43
N PHE A 176 -7.06 10.90 26.29
CA PHE A 176 -6.80 9.58 26.84
C PHE A 176 -5.82 9.62 28.01
N PRO A 177 -6.05 8.80 29.03
CA PRO A 177 -5.11 8.68 30.14
C PRO A 177 -3.75 8.18 29.64
N ARG A 178 -2.67 8.66 30.25
CA ARG A 178 -1.27 8.34 29.93
C ARG A 178 -0.51 8.05 31.23
N TYR A 179 0.71 7.54 31.10
CA TYR A 179 1.57 7.27 32.24
C TYR A 179 2.31 8.52 32.70
N ILE A 180 2.62 8.61 33.96
CA ILE A 180 3.37 9.74 34.58
C ILE A 180 4.82 9.68 34.10
N TYR A 181 5.39 8.47 33.97
CA TYR A 181 6.75 8.28 33.50
C TYR A 181 6.90 7.02 32.64
N ALA A 182 7.94 7.00 31.83
CA ALA A 182 8.39 5.84 31.07
C ALA A 182 9.89 5.59 31.37
N ASP A 183 10.18 4.44 31.92
CA ASP A 183 11.54 3.92 32.04
C ASP A 183 11.96 3.30 30.73
N VAL A 184 13.11 3.64 30.19
CA VAL A 184 13.60 3.15 28.90
C VAL A 184 14.90 2.40 29.10
N LEU A 185 14.92 1.11 28.72
CA LEU A 185 16.11 0.29 28.74
C LEU A 185 17.08 0.72 27.63
N GLN A 186 18.31 1.05 28.01
CA GLN A 186 19.37 1.43 27.09
C GLN A 186 20.21 0.23 26.63
N LYS A 187 21.00 0.39 25.58
CA LYS A 187 21.89 -0.66 25.03
C LYS A 187 22.95 -1.15 26.06
N ASP A 188 23.36 -0.29 26.96
CA ASP A 188 24.31 -0.59 28.03
C ASP A 188 23.64 -1.17 29.30
N ASN A 189 22.36 -1.53 29.22
CA ASN A 189 21.51 -1.99 30.33
C ASN A 189 21.24 -0.93 31.42
N SER A 190 21.62 0.31 31.22
CA SER A 190 21.14 1.40 32.07
C SER A 190 19.66 1.69 31.77
N ILE A 191 19.00 2.40 32.66
CA ILE A 191 17.60 2.83 32.46
C ILE A 191 17.54 4.34 32.58
N ILE A 192 16.89 4.97 31.60
CA ILE A 192 16.56 6.39 31.68
C ILE A 192 15.06 6.52 31.88
N ARG A 193 14.66 7.21 32.96
CA ARG A 193 13.27 7.62 33.15
C ARG A 193 13.01 8.91 32.45
N TYR A 194 11.96 8.92 31.64
CA TYR A 194 11.39 10.09 31.00
C TYR A 194 10.10 10.45 31.73
N SER A 195 9.96 11.72 32.11
CA SER A 195 8.75 12.24 32.74
C SER A 195 8.37 13.56 32.08
N ILE A 196 7.07 13.77 31.88
CA ILE A 196 6.54 15.03 31.34
C ILE A 196 5.52 15.54 32.36
N TYR A 197 5.70 16.77 32.84
CA TYR A 197 4.80 17.42 33.77
C TYR A 197 4.65 18.90 33.48
N LYS A 198 3.60 19.54 34.01
CA LYS A 198 3.36 20.97 33.87
C LYS A 198 3.93 21.78 34.99
N VAL A 199 4.66 22.84 34.66
CA VAL A 199 5.09 23.89 35.59
C VAL A 199 4.65 25.24 35.01
N ASN A 200 3.84 26.00 35.75
CA ASN A 200 3.32 27.31 35.30
C ASN A 200 2.69 27.27 33.89
N GLN A 201 1.91 26.23 33.57
CA GLN A 201 1.27 25.97 32.29
C GLN A 201 2.23 25.58 31.16
N GLU A 202 3.53 25.51 31.38
CA GLU A 202 4.51 25.01 30.44
C GLU A 202 4.82 23.53 30.67
N TRP A 203 5.01 22.77 29.58
CA TRP A 203 5.42 21.36 29.69
C TRP A 203 6.91 21.25 29.89
N VAL A 204 7.32 20.54 30.94
CA VAL A 204 8.70 20.29 31.31
C VAL A 204 8.98 18.81 31.14
N GLU A 205 10.05 18.49 30.42
CA GLU A 205 10.58 17.14 30.29
C GLU A 205 11.72 16.96 31.30
N ASP A 206 11.70 15.84 32.01
CA ASP A 206 12.75 15.45 32.95
C ASP A 206 13.30 14.08 32.61
N LYS A 207 14.61 13.91 32.75
CA LYS A 207 15.33 12.66 32.47
C LYS A 207 16.16 12.26 33.70
N GLN A 208 15.85 11.09 34.26
CA GLN A 208 16.57 10.55 35.43
C GLN A 208 17.27 9.25 35.07
N LEU A 209 18.58 9.18 35.29
CA LEU A 209 19.37 7.96 35.10
C LEU A 209 19.18 6.98 36.28
N ASN A 210 18.98 5.69 35.96
CA ASN A 210 18.83 4.58 36.88
C ASN A 210 17.85 4.86 38.05
N PRO A 211 16.59 5.16 37.75
CA PRO A 211 15.59 5.49 38.78
C PRO A 211 15.30 4.33 39.73
N HIS A 212 14.94 4.66 40.96
CA HIS A 212 14.42 3.71 41.93
C HIS A 212 13.14 4.27 42.58
N PRO A 213 12.05 3.47 42.70
CA PRO A 213 11.91 2.13 42.12
C PRO A 213 11.75 2.20 40.59
N ARG A 214 12.09 1.13 39.88
CA ARG A 214 11.85 0.97 38.44
C ARG A 214 10.39 0.65 38.17
N ALA A 215 9.92 0.94 36.97
CA ALA A 215 8.60 0.51 36.52
C ALA A 215 8.50 -1.02 36.51
N ARG A 216 7.38 -1.52 37.04
CA ARG A 216 7.12 -2.97 37.18
C ARG A 216 6.71 -3.61 35.85
N TYR A 217 5.93 -2.91 35.05
CA TYR A 217 5.34 -3.48 33.83
C TYR A 217 6.11 -3.06 32.62
N ALA A 218 6.52 -4.03 31.81
CA ALA A 218 7.29 -3.81 30.61
C ALA A 218 6.41 -3.90 29.37
N VAL A 219 6.67 -3.02 28.41
CA VAL A 219 6.13 -3.05 27.04
C VAL A 219 7.31 -3.29 26.10
N THR A 220 7.14 -4.25 25.20
CA THR A 220 8.14 -4.56 24.19
C THR A 220 7.45 -5.01 22.89
N TYR A 221 8.22 -5.20 21.84
CA TYR A 221 7.71 -5.76 20.59
C TYR A 221 8.76 -6.71 19.97
N GLU A 222 8.27 -7.62 19.15
CA GLU A 222 9.07 -8.51 18.33
C GLU A 222 8.53 -8.45 16.90
N ASN A 223 9.43 -8.25 15.93
CA ASN A 223 9.04 -8.26 14.53
C ASN A 223 9.28 -9.65 13.94
N ASP A 224 8.34 -10.12 13.12
CA ASP A 224 8.51 -11.36 12.37
C ASP A 224 9.33 -11.07 11.12
N ILE A 225 10.62 -11.37 11.22
CA ILE A 225 11.60 -11.21 10.16
C ILE A 225 11.92 -12.53 9.44
N SER A 226 11.10 -13.55 9.66
CA SER A 226 11.31 -14.88 9.07
C SER A 226 11.30 -14.83 7.54
N TRP A 227 12.25 -15.54 6.91
CA TRP A 227 12.29 -15.66 5.46
C TRP A 227 11.01 -16.27 4.89
N GLU A 228 10.37 -17.17 5.63
CA GLU A 228 9.11 -17.80 5.24
C GLU A 228 7.99 -16.79 5.01
N ASN A 229 7.96 -15.70 5.75
CA ASN A 229 6.98 -14.62 5.56
C ASN A 229 7.48 -13.56 4.57
N ARG A 230 8.76 -13.20 4.62
CA ARG A 230 9.35 -12.18 3.73
C ARG A 230 9.26 -12.53 2.25
N LYS A 231 9.55 -13.80 1.88
CA LYS A 231 9.45 -14.25 0.48
C LYS A 231 8.05 -14.07 -0.11
N HIS A 232 7.05 -13.96 0.76
CA HIS A 232 5.66 -13.72 0.41
C HIS A 232 5.22 -12.26 0.61
N TRP A 233 6.15 -11.36 0.90
CA TRP A 233 5.85 -9.95 1.20
C TRP A 233 4.86 -9.80 2.35
N ILE A 234 5.04 -10.60 3.39
CA ILE A 234 4.32 -10.55 4.66
C ILE A 234 5.26 -10.06 5.74
N ALA A 235 4.87 -8.97 6.41
CA ALA A 235 5.53 -8.47 7.61
C ALA A 235 4.66 -8.76 8.83
N GLY A 236 5.28 -8.98 9.97
CA GLY A 236 4.58 -9.23 11.22
C GLY A 236 5.21 -8.50 12.40
N THR A 237 4.40 -8.18 13.41
CA THR A 237 4.88 -7.66 14.69
C THR A 237 3.99 -8.15 15.82
N THR A 238 4.59 -8.44 16.97
CA THR A 238 3.88 -8.79 18.21
C THR A 238 4.30 -7.85 19.30
N ILE A 239 3.37 -7.08 19.83
CA ILE A 239 3.54 -6.26 21.03
C ILE A 239 3.29 -7.16 22.24
N LYS A 240 4.17 -7.11 23.25
CA LYS A 240 4.08 -7.90 24.47
C LYS A 240 4.09 -7.00 25.70
N ILE A 241 3.27 -7.35 26.67
CA ILE A 241 3.22 -6.69 27.97
C ILE A 241 3.57 -7.73 29.04
N ILE A 242 4.57 -7.43 29.87
CA ILE A 242 5.21 -8.36 30.79
C ILE A 242 5.23 -7.76 32.19
N ASP A 243 4.88 -8.55 33.20
CA ASP A 243 5.12 -8.20 34.60
C ASP A 243 6.56 -8.59 34.95
N THR A 244 7.46 -7.62 35.08
CA THR A 244 8.88 -7.87 35.30
C THR A 244 9.18 -8.48 36.68
N LYS A 245 8.26 -8.35 37.65
CA LYS A 245 8.40 -8.95 38.97
C LYS A 245 8.20 -10.47 38.94
N THR A 246 7.28 -10.95 38.12
CA THR A 246 6.94 -12.38 38.02
C THR A 246 7.47 -13.00 36.71
N ASN A 247 7.95 -12.18 35.80
CA ASN A 247 8.34 -12.55 34.42
C ASN A 247 7.21 -13.19 33.60
N GLU A 248 5.96 -12.83 33.90
CA GLU A 248 4.78 -13.37 33.25
C GLU A 248 4.34 -12.49 32.09
N LEU A 249 3.97 -13.11 30.95
CA LEU A 249 3.30 -12.46 29.87
C LEU A 249 1.87 -12.11 30.28
N MET A 250 1.56 -10.83 30.37
CA MET A 250 0.24 -10.33 30.74
C MET A 250 -0.68 -10.20 29.53
N ALA A 251 -0.13 -9.81 28.40
CA ALA A 251 -0.88 -9.66 27.16
C ALA A 251 0.05 -9.65 25.96
N GLU A 252 -0.50 -10.04 24.82
CA GLU A 252 0.16 -9.92 23.50
C GLU A 252 -0.81 -9.44 22.44
N LYS A 253 -0.28 -8.70 21.46
CA LYS A 253 -1.02 -8.29 20.28
C LYS A 253 -0.19 -8.54 19.05
N THR A 254 -0.66 -9.46 18.21
CA THR A 254 0.02 -9.83 16.97
C THR A 254 -0.71 -9.24 15.77
N MET A 255 0.05 -8.64 14.87
CA MET A 255 -0.44 -8.02 13.65
C MET A 255 0.42 -8.43 12.45
N TYR A 256 -0.22 -8.55 11.28
CA TYR A 256 0.46 -8.83 10.01
C TYR A 256 0.02 -7.87 8.93
N ALA A 257 0.92 -7.63 7.99
CA ALA A 257 0.66 -6.87 6.77
C ALA A 257 1.19 -7.63 5.54
N PHE A 258 0.44 -7.59 4.43
CA PHE A 258 0.73 -8.33 3.21
C PHE A 258 0.59 -7.43 1.98
N VAL A 259 1.59 -7.40 1.11
CA VAL A 259 1.55 -6.69 -0.18
C VAL A 259 1.06 -7.61 -1.28
N PRO A 260 -0.17 -7.43 -1.80
CA PRO A 260 -0.75 -8.30 -2.83
C PRO A 260 0.03 -8.35 -4.13
N GLU A 261 0.74 -7.28 -4.47
CA GLU A 261 1.58 -7.15 -5.66
C GLU A 261 2.96 -7.82 -5.48
N LEU A 262 3.24 -8.42 -4.33
CA LEU A 262 4.50 -9.09 -3.99
C LEU A 262 5.73 -8.22 -4.30
N GLY A 263 5.68 -6.94 -3.95
CA GLY A 263 6.75 -5.97 -4.20
C GLY A 263 6.75 -5.35 -5.60
N TYR A 264 5.91 -5.81 -6.51
CA TYR A 264 5.78 -5.21 -7.84
C TYR A 264 4.75 -4.08 -7.84
N SER A 265 5.18 -2.87 -7.57
CA SER A 265 4.35 -1.69 -7.73
C SER A 265 4.82 -0.86 -8.92
N LYS A 266 3.87 -0.36 -9.73
CA LYS A 266 4.16 0.60 -10.81
C LYS A 266 4.56 1.99 -10.28
N PHE A 267 4.24 2.26 -9.02
CA PHE A 267 4.36 3.59 -8.42
C PHE A 267 5.46 3.67 -7.36
N GLU A 268 5.90 2.54 -6.84
CA GLU A 268 6.86 2.49 -5.74
C GLU A 268 7.73 1.26 -5.88
N GLN A 269 9.04 1.45 -5.90
CA GLN A 269 9.98 0.34 -5.78
C GLN A 269 10.01 -0.06 -4.30
N ASN A 270 9.68 -1.33 -4.03
CA ASN A 270 9.70 -1.91 -2.68
C ASN A 270 8.70 -1.29 -1.69
N PRO A 271 7.40 -1.46 -1.93
CA PRO A 271 6.37 -0.91 -1.05
C PRO A 271 6.47 -1.52 0.35
N ASN A 272 6.44 -0.64 1.36
CA ASN A 272 6.33 -1.07 2.74
C ASN A 272 4.97 -1.78 2.97
N PRO A 273 4.96 -3.03 3.47
CA PRO A 273 3.73 -3.77 3.71
C PRO A 273 2.75 -3.03 4.63
N TRP A 274 3.24 -2.28 5.60
CA TRP A 274 2.42 -1.54 6.54
C TRP A 274 1.78 -0.28 5.94
N GLY A 275 2.40 0.32 4.93
CA GLY A 275 1.88 1.52 4.28
C GLY A 275 0.68 1.26 3.37
N ARG A 276 0.75 0.20 2.54
CA ARG A 276 -0.23 -0.06 1.47
C ARG A 276 -0.78 -1.47 1.45
N GLY A 277 -0.27 -2.34 2.29
CA GLY A 277 -0.65 -3.75 2.32
C GLY A 277 -2.04 -4.00 2.93
N MET A 278 -2.53 -5.21 2.72
CA MET A 278 -3.63 -5.75 3.50
C MET A 278 -3.13 -6.02 4.91
N ARG A 279 -3.92 -5.66 5.93
CA ARG A 279 -3.53 -5.82 7.34
C ARG A 279 -4.48 -6.76 8.06
N CYS A 280 -3.99 -7.48 9.05
CA CYS A 280 -4.81 -8.19 10.00
C CYS A 280 -4.26 -8.06 11.44
N PRO A 281 -5.13 -7.90 12.46
CA PRO A 281 -6.56 -7.63 12.29
C PRO A 281 -6.78 -6.30 11.55
N MET A 282 -7.93 -6.19 10.86
CA MET A 282 -8.30 -4.93 10.18
C MET A 282 -8.82 -3.95 11.23
N GLU A 283 -7.92 -3.13 11.74
CA GLU A 283 -8.21 -2.11 12.74
C GLU A 283 -7.80 -0.72 12.23
N SER A 284 -8.34 0.33 12.86
CA SER A 284 -7.86 1.71 12.63
C SER A 284 -6.40 1.84 13.05
N GLU A 285 -5.65 2.72 12.42
CA GLU A 285 -4.23 2.98 12.73
C GLU A 285 -4.00 3.28 14.22
N PHE A 286 -4.89 4.06 14.83
CA PHE A 286 -4.82 4.37 16.26
C PHE A 286 -4.88 3.10 17.13
N LYS A 287 -5.76 2.14 16.81
CA LYS A 287 -5.86 0.87 17.55
C LYS A 287 -4.64 -0.02 17.39
N GLN A 288 -3.89 0.15 16.31
CA GLN A 288 -2.68 -0.64 16.04
C GLN A 288 -1.48 -0.21 16.88
N ARG A 289 -1.49 1.00 17.46
CA ARG A 289 -0.38 1.54 18.26
C ARG A 289 -0.13 0.76 19.55
N ALA A 290 1.14 0.63 19.90
CA ALA A 290 1.57 -0.04 21.13
C ALA A 290 1.01 0.65 22.38
N VAL A 291 0.98 1.98 22.39
CA VAL A 291 0.41 2.76 23.49
C VAL A 291 -1.06 2.47 23.72
N THR A 292 -1.85 2.34 22.66
CA THR A 292 -3.29 2.06 22.76
C THR A 292 -3.54 0.68 23.36
N PHE A 293 -2.75 -0.31 22.97
CA PHE A 293 -2.81 -1.64 23.55
C PHE A 293 -2.32 -1.66 25.00
N ALA A 294 -1.23 -0.95 25.30
CA ALA A 294 -0.68 -0.87 26.66
C ALA A 294 -1.70 -0.26 27.64
N ILE A 295 -2.36 0.84 27.31
CA ILE A 295 -3.37 1.49 28.16
C ILE A 295 -4.57 0.56 28.44
N LYS A 296 -4.92 -0.30 27.50
CA LYS A 296 -6.01 -1.28 27.68
C LYS A 296 -5.65 -2.36 28.73
N VAL A 297 -4.39 -2.73 28.83
CA VAL A 297 -3.88 -3.78 29.72
C VAL A 297 -3.37 -3.21 31.04
N LEU A 298 -2.63 -2.11 30.97
CA LEU A 298 -2.05 -1.40 32.09
C LEU A 298 -2.79 -0.07 32.27
N ILE A 299 -3.83 -0.08 33.08
CA ILE A 299 -4.71 1.08 33.27
C ILE A 299 -3.98 2.17 34.06
N PRO A 300 -3.73 3.35 33.47
CA PRO A 300 -3.02 4.43 34.13
C PRO A 300 -3.72 4.90 35.41
N SER A 301 -2.94 5.33 36.39
CA SER A 301 -3.46 5.79 37.70
C SER A 301 -4.36 7.02 37.57
N ASN A 302 -5.26 7.21 38.54
CA ASN A 302 -6.12 8.40 38.59
C ASN A 302 -5.33 9.71 38.81
N LEU A 303 -4.10 9.62 39.32
CA LEU A 303 -3.17 10.75 39.44
C LEU A 303 -2.80 11.32 38.05
N SER A 304 -2.66 10.47 37.04
CA SER A 304 -2.41 10.90 35.68
C SER A 304 -3.52 11.79 35.12
N ARG A 305 -4.77 11.66 35.61
CA ARG A 305 -5.89 12.53 35.25
C ARG A 305 -5.90 13.87 35.99
N ARG A 306 -5.39 13.90 37.23
CA ARG A 306 -5.33 15.15 38.05
C ARG A 306 -4.26 16.11 37.53
N LEU A 307 -3.11 15.59 37.09
CA LEU A 307 -2.04 16.39 36.52
C LEU A 307 -2.39 17.01 35.13
N GLN A 308 -3.50 16.59 34.52
CA GLN A 308 -3.99 17.18 33.27
C GLN A 308 -4.90 18.42 33.50
N ASN A 309 -5.44 18.57 34.71
CA ASN A 309 -6.47 19.59 35.01
C ASN A 309 -5.90 20.76 35.86
N ASP A 310 -4.67 20.64 36.33
CA ASP A 310 -3.93 21.71 37.03
C ASP A 310 -2.94 22.39 36.08
#